data_926bba9aa9a120c1fdb747c7b768cf4e
#
_entry.id   926bba9aa9a120c1fdb747c7b768cf4e
#
_cell.length_a   1.000
_cell.length_b   1.000
_cell.length_c   1.000
_cell.angle_alpha   90.00
_cell.angle_beta   90.00
_cell.angle_gamma   90.00
#
_symmetry.space_group_name_H-M   'P 1'
#
loop_
_entity.id
_entity.type
_entity.pdbx_description
1 polymer ?
#
loop_
_entity_poly.entity_id
_entity_poly.type
_entity_poly.pdbx_seq_one_letter_code
_entity_poly.pdbx_strand_id
1 'polypeptide(L)'
;MRTKVVIIGSGPSGLLLGQLLTNAGIDNVIVDRVGKDHILSRVRAGVLEEGTVGLVDRAGVGERLHREGLPHDGFSLTFDGRDHRIDLFDLTGGKRVMVYGQTELTRDLIERRERDGGMVIYDAANVVPSGFDGDQPHVTFEKDGVTQRIDCDFIAGCDGFHGASRKAVPEGAIKTFEKIYPFGWLGILADVPPVNHELIYANHPRGFALCSMRSETRSRYYVQCSLDDKVEMWSDDRFWDELRRRLPAHHAEVMVTGSSFEKSIAPLRSFVAEPMRFGRMFLVGDAAHIVPPTGAKGLNLAASDVHYLIEGLLEHYQEKSNAALDAYSARALKRVWKAVRFSWSMTTLLHRFPDTGDFGQKIQEAELDYLTHSRAASTAMAENYVGLPY
;
A
#
# COMPACT_ATOMS: atom_id res chain seq x y z
N MET A 1 22.45 -23.31 -5.29
CA MET A 1 21.58 -22.90 -6.39
C MET A 1 22.00 -21.51 -6.85
N ARG A 2 21.83 -21.14 -8.16
CA ARG A 2 22.12 -19.79 -8.67
C ARG A 2 20.97 -19.28 -9.53
N THR A 3 20.68 -17.98 -9.44
CA THR A 3 19.70 -17.24 -10.26
C THR A 3 20.23 -15.83 -10.56
N LYS A 4 19.58 -15.06 -11.44
CA LYS A 4 19.94 -13.66 -11.67
C LYS A 4 19.46 -12.75 -10.54
N VAL A 5 18.19 -12.90 -10.12
CA VAL A 5 17.61 -12.06 -9.07
C VAL A 5 16.97 -12.93 -7.99
N VAL A 6 17.35 -12.73 -6.74
CA VAL A 6 16.61 -13.26 -5.58
C VAL A 6 15.69 -12.17 -5.05
N ILE A 7 14.43 -12.51 -4.88
CA ILE A 7 13.41 -11.63 -4.30
C ILE A 7 13.06 -12.18 -2.91
N ILE A 8 13.22 -11.37 -1.89
CA ILE A 8 12.84 -11.73 -0.51
C ILE A 8 11.45 -11.14 -0.22
N GLY A 9 10.47 -12.01 -0.01
CA GLY A 9 9.06 -11.66 0.20
C GLY A 9 8.18 -11.90 -1.02
N SER A 10 7.10 -12.65 -0.81
CA SER A 10 6.06 -12.95 -1.81
C SER A 10 4.76 -12.15 -1.56
N GLY A 11 4.89 -10.95 -1.02
CA GLY A 11 3.84 -9.94 -1.05
C GLY A 11 3.62 -9.41 -2.48
N PRO A 12 2.64 -8.51 -2.68
CA PRO A 12 2.30 -8.03 -4.03
C PRO A 12 3.48 -7.42 -4.79
N SER A 13 4.39 -6.69 -4.11
CA SER A 13 5.56 -6.11 -4.79
C SER A 13 6.55 -7.18 -5.26
N GLY A 14 6.86 -8.18 -4.42
CA GLY A 14 7.79 -9.25 -4.80
C GLY A 14 7.24 -10.15 -5.89
N LEU A 15 5.95 -10.49 -5.82
CA LEU A 15 5.27 -11.28 -6.86
C LEU A 15 5.18 -10.50 -8.18
N LEU A 16 4.84 -9.20 -8.13
CA LEU A 16 4.77 -8.35 -9.32
C LEU A 16 6.15 -8.22 -9.99
N LEU A 17 7.20 -7.94 -9.21
CA LEU A 17 8.57 -7.90 -9.72
C LEU A 17 8.97 -9.24 -10.33
N GLY A 18 8.73 -10.34 -9.62
CA GLY A 18 9.06 -11.69 -10.09
C GLY A 18 8.35 -12.05 -11.39
N GLN A 19 7.08 -11.68 -11.53
CA GLN A 19 6.34 -11.94 -12.77
C GLN A 19 6.85 -11.08 -13.93
N LEU A 20 7.14 -9.80 -13.70
CA LEU A 20 7.71 -8.93 -14.74
C LEU A 20 9.10 -9.41 -15.21
N LEU A 21 9.93 -9.90 -14.29
CA LEU A 21 11.23 -10.52 -14.63
C LEU A 21 11.04 -11.80 -15.44
N THR A 22 10.10 -12.66 -15.05
CA THR A 22 9.78 -13.89 -15.79
C THR A 22 9.31 -13.58 -17.21
N ASN A 23 8.42 -12.58 -17.37
CA ASN A 23 7.96 -12.15 -18.70
C ASN A 23 9.11 -11.62 -19.58
N ALA A 24 10.15 -11.08 -18.96
CA ALA A 24 11.36 -10.57 -19.64
C ALA A 24 12.44 -11.64 -19.86
N GLY A 25 12.22 -12.90 -19.47
CA GLY A 25 13.24 -13.98 -19.57
C GLY A 25 14.41 -13.81 -18.61
N ILE A 26 14.21 -13.11 -17.49
CA ILE A 26 15.23 -12.92 -16.46
C ILE A 26 14.96 -13.91 -15.31
N ASP A 27 15.88 -14.83 -15.10
CA ASP A 27 15.79 -15.85 -14.05
C ASP A 27 15.65 -15.22 -12.68
N ASN A 28 14.65 -15.67 -11.92
CA ASN A 28 14.39 -15.14 -10.59
C ASN A 28 13.77 -16.18 -9.66
N VAL A 29 14.07 -16.06 -8.37
CA VAL A 29 13.52 -16.91 -7.32
C VAL A 29 12.98 -16.01 -6.23
N ILE A 30 11.75 -16.30 -5.77
CA ILE A 30 11.16 -15.65 -4.61
C ILE A 30 11.36 -16.56 -3.39
N VAL A 31 11.77 -15.96 -2.27
CA VAL A 31 11.90 -16.65 -0.96
C VAL A 31 10.98 -15.96 0.03
N ASP A 32 10.12 -16.70 0.71
CA ASP A 32 9.24 -16.14 1.75
C ASP A 32 9.28 -17.00 3.03
N ARG A 33 9.26 -16.32 4.16
CA ARG A 33 9.27 -16.97 5.49
C ARG A 33 7.94 -17.64 5.88
N VAL A 34 6.86 -17.35 5.16
CA VAL A 34 5.53 -17.89 5.43
C VAL A 34 4.99 -18.64 4.22
N GLY A 35 4.00 -19.51 4.45
CA GLY A 35 3.34 -20.26 3.41
C GLY A 35 2.32 -19.43 2.61
N LYS A 36 1.93 -19.94 1.45
CA LYS A 36 0.96 -19.34 0.52
C LYS A 36 -0.37 -18.97 1.19
N ASP A 37 -0.92 -19.86 2.01
CA ASP A 37 -2.21 -19.65 2.67
C ASP A 37 -2.15 -18.47 3.65
N HIS A 38 -1.05 -18.32 4.38
CA HIS A 38 -0.86 -17.17 5.26
C HIS A 38 -0.82 -15.84 4.50
N ILE A 39 -0.20 -15.82 3.32
CA ILE A 39 -0.14 -14.62 2.47
C ILE A 39 -1.54 -14.24 2.00
N LEU A 40 -2.34 -15.20 1.56
CA LEU A 40 -3.71 -15.00 1.08
C LEU A 40 -4.73 -14.74 2.20
N SER A 41 -4.42 -15.08 3.45
CA SER A 41 -5.31 -14.78 4.58
C SER A 41 -5.29 -13.30 5.00
N ARG A 42 -4.30 -12.51 4.54
CA ARG A 42 -4.18 -11.10 4.88
C ARG A 42 -5.10 -10.24 4.04
N VAL A 43 -6.16 -9.73 4.65
CA VAL A 43 -7.07 -8.79 3.98
C VAL A 43 -6.53 -7.36 4.11
N ARG A 44 -6.20 -6.75 2.97
CA ARG A 44 -5.75 -5.36 2.89
C ARG A 44 -6.55 -4.58 1.84
N ALA A 45 -6.58 -3.26 1.99
CA ALA A 45 -7.20 -2.37 1.02
C ALA A 45 -6.47 -2.45 -0.34
N GLY A 46 -7.22 -2.26 -1.41
CA GLY A 46 -6.68 -2.14 -2.75
C GLY A 46 -7.38 -0.99 -3.45
N VAL A 47 -6.75 0.18 -3.46
CA VAL A 47 -7.11 1.30 -4.33
C VAL A 47 -5.91 1.50 -5.25
N LEU A 48 -6.06 1.16 -6.51
CA LEU A 48 -4.99 1.14 -7.50
C LEU A 48 -5.02 2.42 -8.35
N GLU A 49 -3.87 3.06 -8.44
CA GLU A 49 -3.61 4.14 -9.40
C GLU A 49 -3.43 3.57 -10.82
N GLU A 50 -3.64 4.38 -11.85
CA GLU A 50 -3.46 3.95 -13.26
C GLU A 50 -2.08 3.34 -13.52
N GLY A 51 -1.00 3.91 -12.95
CA GLY A 51 0.34 3.35 -13.09
C GLY A 51 0.48 1.94 -12.53
N THR A 52 -0.20 1.65 -11.41
CA THR A 52 -0.23 0.30 -10.83
C THR A 52 -1.06 -0.65 -11.69
N VAL A 53 -2.22 -0.22 -12.20
CA VAL A 53 -3.03 -1.01 -13.14
C VAL A 53 -2.21 -1.36 -14.38
N GLY A 54 -1.52 -0.39 -14.98
CA GLY A 54 -0.66 -0.62 -16.15
C GLY A 54 0.48 -1.63 -15.88
N LEU A 55 1.04 -1.66 -14.66
CA LEU A 55 2.04 -2.68 -14.29
C LEU A 55 1.42 -4.07 -14.12
N VAL A 56 0.21 -4.14 -13.57
CA VAL A 56 -0.56 -5.38 -13.45
C VAL A 56 -0.89 -5.95 -14.83
N ASP A 57 -1.28 -5.09 -15.79
CA ASP A 57 -1.50 -5.46 -17.19
C ASP A 57 -0.20 -5.95 -17.86
N ARG A 58 0.90 -5.23 -17.66
CA ARG A 58 2.24 -5.63 -18.15
C ARG A 58 2.69 -6.97 -17.58
N ALA A 59 2.32 -7.28 -16.34
CA ALA A 59 2.57 -8.59 -15.72
C ALA A 59 1.68 -9.70 -16.30
N GLY A 60 0.64 -9.36 -17.06
CA GLY A 60 -0.31 -10.29 -17.68
C GLY A 60 -1.33 -10.87 -16.70
N VAL A 61 -1.67 -10.12 -15.64
CA VAL A 61 -2.63 -10.53 -14.60
C VAL A 61 -3.79 -9.54 -14.43
N GLY A 62 -4.00 -8.63 -15.42
CA GLY A 62 -5.04 -7.60 -15.37
C GLY A 62 -6.46 -8.10 -15.71
N GLU A 63 -6.63 -9.30 -16.28
CA GLU A 63 -7.93 -9.74 -16.78
C GLU A 63 -9.04 -9.72 -15.71
N ARG A 64 -8.79 -10.32 -14.54
CA ARG A 64 -9.77 -10.33 -13.44
C ARG A 64 -9.94 -8.95 -12.82
N LEU A 65 -8.85 -8.16 -12.71
CA LEU A 65 -8.91 -6.79 -12.25
C LEU A 65 -9.87 -5.95 -13.11
N HIS A 66 -9.81 -6.03 -14.42
CA HIS A 66 -10.70 -5.29 -15.32
C HIS A 66 -12.15 -5.81 -15.31
N ARG A 67 -12.36 -7.10 -15.04
CA ARG A 67 -13.69 -7.70 -14.96
C ARG A 67 -14.40 -7.45 -13.64
N GLU A 68 -13.68 -7.49 -12.53
CA GLU A 68 -14.23 -7.46 -11.15
C GLU A 68 -13.85 -6.23 -10.36
N GLY A 69 -12.86 -5.46 -10.81
CA GLY A 69 -12.45 -4.22 -10.18
C GLY A 69 -13.53 -3.15 -10.31
N LEU A 70 -13.61 -2.28 -9.32
CA LEU A 70 -14.63 -1.24 -9.22
C LEU A 70 -13.97 0.12 -9.52
N PRO A 71 -14.21 0.71 -10.71
CA PRO A 71 -13.68 2.02 -11.03
C PRO A 71 -14.37 3.09 -10.17
N HIS A 72 -13.59 3.96 -9.55
CA HIS A 72 -14.09 5.13 -8.83
C HIS A 72 -13.65 6.40 -9.54
N ASP A 73 -14.61 7.16 -10.00
CA ASP A 73 -14.40 8.45 -10.67
C ASP A 73 -14.28 9.61 -9.67
N GLY A 74 -14.50 9.34 -8.39
CA GLY A 74 -14.43 10.31 -7.32
C GLY A 74 -14.37 9.68 -5.93
N PHE A 75 -14.42 10.53 -4.93
CA PHE A 75 -14.66 10.19 -3.52
C PHE A 75 -15.32 11.36 -2.81
N SER A 76 -16.03 11.09 -1.71
CA SER A 76 -16.67 12.11 -0.91
C SER A 76 -15.81 12.53 0.28
N LEU A 77 -15.78 13.84 0.55
CA LEU A 77 -15.31 14.44 1.80
C LEU A 77 -16.56 14.89 2.59
N THR A 78 -16.72 14.40 3.81
CA THR A 78 -17.81 14.85 4.69
C THR A 78 -17.26 15.60 5.89
N PHE A 79 -17.78 16.77 6.16
CA PHE A 79 -17.43 17.63 7.28
C PHE A 79 -18.58 18.59 7.60
N ASP A 80 -18.74 18.95 8.85
CA ASP A 80 -19.80 19.86 9.30
C ASP A 80 -21.21 19.46 8.78
N GLY A 81 -21.52 18.15 8.79
CA GLY A 81 -22.78 17.59 8.30
C GLY A 81 -23.01 17.68 6.79
N ARG A 82 -22.04 18.21 6.03
CA ARG A 82 -22.11 18.36 4.56
C ARG A 82 -21.36 17.23 3.87
N ASP A 83 -21.73 16.96 2.63
CA ASP A 83 -21.05 16.01 1.73
C ASP A 83 -20.58 16.77 0.49
N HIS A 84 -19.31 16.57 0.14
CA HIS A 84 -18.72 17.17 -1.04
C HIS A 84 -17.92 16.12 -1.82
N ARG A 85 -18.37 15.84 -3.05
CA ARG A 85 -17.69 14.90 -3.93
C ARG A 85 -16.52 15.56 -4.67
N ILE A 86 -15.34 15.00 -4.56
CA ILE A 86 -14.18 15.32 -5.39
C ILE A 86 -14.27 14.47 -6.65
N ASP A 87 -14.56 15.09 -7.78
CA ASP A 87 -14.64 14.43 -9.08
C ASP A 87 -13.23 14.24 -9.67
N LEU A 88 -12.66 13.05 -9.47
CA LEU A 88 -11.34 12.72 -9.98
C LEU A 88 -11.30 12.76 -11.51
N PHE A 89 -12.33 12.21 -12.15
CA PHE A 89 -12.39 12.08 -13.60
C PHE A 89 -12.40 13.46 -14.29
N ASP A 90 -13.29 14.35 -13.85
CA ASP A 90 -13.36 15.72 -14.42
C ASP A 90 -12.09 16.53 -14.11
N LEU A 91 -11.62 16.49 -12.86
CA LEU A 91 -10.51 17.32 -12.39
C LEU A 91 -9.15 16.92 -12.97
N THR A 92 -8.98 15.67 -13.41
CA THR A 92 -7.70 15.14 -13.89
C THR A 92 -7.69 14.80 -15.38
N GLY A 93 -8.75 15.15 -16.11
CA GLY A 93 -8.85 14.89 -17.55
C GLY A 93 -9.05 13.41 -17.89
N GLY A 94 -9.89 12.71 -17.11
CA GLY A 94 -10.32 11.34 -17.39
C GLY A 94 -9.68 10.25 -16.54
N LYS A 95 -8.85 10.61 -15.54
CA LYS A 95 -8.22 9.60 -14.65
C LYS A 95 -9.13 9.20 -13.51
N ARG A 96 -8.98 7.95 -13.11
CA ARG A 96 -9.74 7.32 -12.03
C ARG A 96 -8.85 6.42 -11.17
N VAL A 97 -9.37 5.91 -10.08
CA VAL A 97 -8.74 4.84 -9.33
C VAL A 97 -9.56 3.56 -9.46
N MET A 98 -8.91 2.42 -9.33
CA MET A 98 -9.55 1.11 -9.39
C MET A 98 -9.54 0.48 -8.00
N VAL A 99 -10.71 0.20 -7.44
CA VAL A 99 -10.81 -0.57 -6.21
C VAL A 99 -10.79 -2.05 -6.56
N TYR A 100 -9.70 -2.71 -6.17
CA TYR A 100 -9.49 -4.14 -6.35
C TYR A 100 -8.68 -4.68 -5.17
N GLY A 101 -9.22 -5.64 -4.45
CA GLY A 101 -8.62 -6.12 -3.19
C GLY A 101 -7.16 -6.55 -3.37
N GLN A 102 -6.26 -6.11 -2.49
CA GLN A 102 -4.86 -6.52 -2.54
C GLN A 102 -4.69 -8.04 -2.48
N THR A 103 -5.55 -8.73 -1.72
CA THR A 103 -5.56 -10.21 -1.64
C THR A 103 -5.87 -10.83 -2.99
N GLU A 104 -6.81 -10.26 -3.74
CA GLU A 104 -7.19 -10.76 -5.07
C GLU A 104 -6.05 -10.55 -6.08
N LEU A 105 -5.44 -9.37 -6.09
CA LEU A 105 -4.24 -9.11 -6.90
C LEU A 105 -3.10 -10.07 -6.55
N THR A 106 -2.89 -10.33 -5.25
CA THR A 106 -1.85 -11.27 -4.80
C THR A 106 -2.14 -12.70 -5.29
N ARG A 107 -3.42 -13.12 -5.26
CA ARG A 107 -3.86 -14.42 -5.77
C ARG A 107 -3.59 -14.53 -7.27
N ASP A 108 -3.97 -13.52 -8.06
CA ASP A 108 -3.76 -13.51 -9.51
C ASP A 108 -2.27 -13.64 -9.86
N LEU A 109 -1.41 -12.93 -9.13
CA LEU A 109 0.04 -13.00 -9.30
C LEU A 109 0.61 -14.38 -8.93
N ILE A 110 0.12 -14.99 -7.85
CA ILE A 110 0.54 -16.34 -7.45
C ILE A 110 0.13 -17.37 -8.51
N GLU A 111 -1.14 -17.36 -8.92
CA GLU A 111 -1.68 -18.29 -9.91
C GLU A 111 -0.96 -18.15 -11.26
N ARG A 112 -0.65 -16.92 -11.67
CA ARG A 112 0.10 -16.68 -12.89
C ARG A 112 1.51 -17.22 -12.79
N ARG A 113 2.19 -16.98 -11.67
CA ARG A 113 3.55 -17.44 -11.43
C ARG A 113 3.63 -18.97 -11.40
N GLU A 114 2.67 -19.64 -10.76
CA GLU A 114 2.56 -21.12 -10.73
C GLU A 114 2.37 -21.67 -12.15
N ARG A 115 1.50 -21.06 -12.94
CA ARG A 115 1.24 -21.45 -14.34
C ARG A 115 2.49 -21.31 -15.22
N ASP A 116 3.27 -20.26 -15.00
CA ASP A 116 4.49 -20.00 -15.76
C ASP A 116 5.71 -20.77 -15.21
N GLY A 117 5.54 -21.61 -14.17
CA GLY A 117 6.61 -22.38 -13.54
C GLY A 117 7.62 -21.53 -12.75
N GLY A 118 7.24 -20.32 -12.34
CA GLY A 118 8.10 -19.43 -11.56
C GLY A 118 8.31 -19.95 -10.13
N MET A 119 9.58 -20.07 -9.71
CA MET A 119 9.94 -20.65 -8.42
C MET A 119 9.63 -19.71 -7.26
N VAL A 120 8.89 -20.23 -6.26
CA VAL A 120 8.69 -19.59 -4.95
C VAL A 120 9.05 -20.61 -3.87
N ILE A 121 9.95 -20.24 -2.97
CA ILE A 121 10.33 -21.04 -1.81
C ILE A 121 9.61 -20.46 -0.59
N TYR A 122 8.52 -21.10 -0.22
CA TYR A 122 7.73 -20.77 0.97
C TYR A 122 8.30 -21.43 2.23
N ASP A 123 7.91 -20.94 3.40
CA ASP A 123 8.31 -21.45 4.73
C ASP A 123 9.83 -21.48 4.92
N ALA A 124 10.52 -20.48 4.36
CA ALA A 124 11.93 -20.27 4.48
C ALA A 124 12.24 -19.45 5.75
N ALA A 125 12.67 -20.10 6.81
CA ALA A 125 13.05 -19.44 8.06
C ALA A 125 14.43 -18.79 7.94
N ASN A 126 14.73 -17.85 8.83
CA ASN A 126 16.07 -17.24 9.01
C ASN A 126 16.69 -16.74 7.69
N VAL A 127 15.91 -16.05 6.88
CA VAL A 127 16.38 -15.48 5.59
C VAL A 127 17.40 -14.39 5.85
N VAL A 128 18.59 -14.51 5.28
CA VAL A 128 19.69 -13.54 5.43
C VAL A 128 20.28 -13.20 4.07
N PRO A 129 20.13 -11.97 3.57
CA PRO A 129 20.88 -11.48 2.43
C PRO A 129 22.32 -11.11 2.84
N SER A 130 23.28 -11.45 2.00
CA SER A 130 24.72 -11.23 2.26
C SER A 130 25.50 -10.98 0.97
N GLY A 131 26.71 -10.40 1.08
CA GLY A 131 27.64 -10.17 -0.04
C GLY A 131 27.14 -9.18 -1.09
N PHE A 132 26.10 -8.41 -0.79
CA PHE A 132 25.47 -7.47 -1.72
C PHE A 132 26.28 -6.17 -1.88
N ASP A 133 27.22 -5.90 -0.99
CA ASP A 133 28.19 -4.81 -1.06
C ASP A 133 29.40 -5.14 -1.96
N GLY A 134 29.54 -6.40 -2.34
CA GLY A 134 30.62 -6.94 -3.21
C GLY A 134 30.08 -7.60 -4.47
N ASP A 135 30.88 -8.56 -4.99
CA ASP A 135 30.60 -9.25 -6.26
C ASP A 135 29.88 -10.59 -6.10
N GLN A 136 29.57 -11.01 -4.87
CA GLN A 136 28.97 -12.32 -4.58
C GLN A 136 27.72 -12.22 -3.74
N PRO A 137 26.68 -11.48 -4.18
CA PRO A 137 25.43 -11.42 -3.46
C PRO A 137 24.77 -12.80 -3.41
N HIS A 138 24.24 -13.12 -2.24
CA HIS A 138 23.55 -14.37 -2.01
C HIS A 138 22.54 -14.25 -0.87
N VAL A 139 21.60 -15.18 -0.84
CA VAL A 139 20.63 -15.31 0.24
C VAL A 139 20.75 -16.68 0.85
N THR A 140 20.86 -16.75 2.18
CA THR A 140 20.77 -17.99 2.95
C THR A 140 19.45 -18.04 3.70
N PHE A 141 18.93 -19.24 3.91
CA PHE A 141 17.70 -19.49 4.66
C PHE A 141 17.66 -20.93 5.14
N GLU A 142 16.78 -21.23 6.07
CA GLU A 142 16.54 -22.59 6.56
C GLU A 142 15.20 -23.08 6.04
N LYS A 143 15.18 -24.30 5.50
CA LYS A 143 13.98 -25.01 5.09
C LYS A 143 14.10 -26.47 5.47
N ASP A 144 13.05 -27.00 6.13
CA ASP A 144 13.01 -28.38 6.61
C ASP A 144 14.25 -28.78 7.47
N GLY A 145 14.73 -27.81 8.29
CA GLY A 145 15.89 -27.98 9.16
C GLY A 145 17.25 -27.95 8.43
N VAL A 146 17.27 -27.65 7.13
CA VAL A 146 18.50 -27.58 6.31
C VAL A 146 18.76 -26.15 5.87
N THR A 147 19.98 -25.66 6.15
CA THR A 147 20.44 -24.37 5.62
C THR A 147 20.68 -24.48 4.12
N GLN A 148 20.06 -23.60 3.37
CA GLN A 148 20.20 -23.51 1.91
C GLN A 148 20.78 -22.16 1.52
N ARG A 149 21.39 -22.09 0.33
CA ARG A 149 21.99 -20.87 -0.24
C ARG A 149 21.61 -20.71 -1.71
N ILE A 150 21.25 -19.47 -2.07
CA ILE A 150 21.03 -19.04 -3.45
C ILE A 150 22.02 -17.92 -3.77
N ASP A 151 22.94 -18.16 -4.70
CA ASP A 151 23.80 -17.13 -5.27
C ASP A 151 23.05 -16.39 -6.37
N CYS A 152 23.28 -15.08 -6.49
CA CYS A 152 22.57 -14.25 -7.45
C CYS A 152 23.43 -13.09 -7.97
N ASP A 153 22.88 -12.30 -8.89
CA ASP A 153 23.49 -11.05 -9.33
C ASP A 153 22.94 -9.87 -8.53
N PHE A 154 21.64 -9.92 -8.17
CA PHE A 154 20.96 -8.89 -7.40
C PHE A 154 19.97 -9.48 -6.39
N ILE A 155 19.69 -8.71 -5.32
CA ILE A 155 18.72 -9.03 -4.28
C ILE A 155 17.66 -7.91 -4.25
N ALA A 156 16.37 -8.26 -4.31
CA ALA A 156 15.25 -7.36 -4.11
C ALA A 156 14.58 -7.66 -2.76
N GLY A 157 14.71 -6.77 -1.79
CA GLY A 157 14.06 -6.86 -0.48
C GLY A 157 12.63 -6.32 -0.54
N CYS A 158 11.67 -7.23 -0.75
CA CYS A 158 10.22 -6.99 -0.78
C CYS A 158 9.53 -7.53 0.47
N ASP A 159 10.26 -7.66 1.58
CA ASP A 159 9.93 -8.43 2.78
C ASP A 159 9.23 -7.61 3.88
N GLY A 160 8.79 -6.41 3.52
CA GLY A 160 7.99 -5.56 4.38
C GLY A 160 8.77 -4.90 5.53
N PHE A 161 8.06 -4.18 6.39
CA PHE A 161 8.68 -3.35 7.43
C PHE A 161 9.53 -4.16 8.43
N HIS A 162 9.13 -5.36 8.75
CA HIS A 162 9.84 -6.23 9.70
C HIS A 162 10.78 -7.24 9.03
N GLY A 163 11.00 -7.09 7.72
CA GLY A 163 11.83 -7.98 6.94
C GLY A 163 13.31 -7.99 7.32
N ALA A 164 14.05 -8.95 6.77
CA ALA A 164 15.48 -9.13 6.99
C ALA A 164 16.33 -8.17 6.14
N SER A 165 15.83 -7.77 4.96
CA SER A 165 16.61 -7.02 3.98
C SER A 165 17.15 -5.70 4.53
N ARG A 166 16.27 -4.85 5.11
CA ARG A 166 16.73 -3.59 5.71
C ARG A 166 17.65 -3.80 6.91
N LYS A 167 17.42 -4.86 7.70
CA LYS A 167 18.23 -5.18 8.88
C LYS A 167 19.64 -5.68 8.54
N ALA A 168 19.82 -6.21 7.33
CA ALA A 168 21.13 -6.69 6.87
C ALA A 168 22.04 -5.55 6.42
N VAL A 169 21.52 -4.35 6.23
CA VAL A 169 22.32 -3.19 5.86
C VAL A 169 23.17 -2.75 7.05
N PRO A 170 24.46 -2.44 6.85
CA PRO A 170 25.36 -2.00 7.91
C PRO A 170 24.81 -0.80 8.69
N GLU A 171 25.07 -0.78 10.00
CA GLU A 171 24.68 0.32 10.87
C GLU A 171 25.26 1.65 10.35
N GLY A 172 24.45 2.70 10.38
CA GLY A 172 24.84 4.04 9.90
C GLY A 172 24.75 4.23 8.39
N ALA A 173 24.57 3.16 7.59
CA ALA A 173 24.40 3.29 6.13
C ALA A 173 22.97 3.70 5.72
N ILE A 174 22.00 3.57 6.61
CA ILE A 174 20.60 4.01 6.42
C ILE A 174 20.29 5.17 7.35
N LYS A 175 19.73 6.24 6.80
CA LYS A 175 19.01 7.26 7.56
C LYS A 175 17.52 6.98 7.52
N THR A 176 16.88 6.98 8.69
CA THR A 176 15.43 6.75 8.81
C THR A 176 14.72 8.03 9.21
N PHE A 177 13.54 8.22 8.65
CA PHE A 177 12.61 9.29 8.99
C PHE A 177 11.30 8.63 9.42
N GLU A 178 10.84 8.95 10.63
CA GLU A 178 9.64 8.34 11.17
C GLU A 178 8.75 9.38 11.86
N LYS A 179 7.44 9.25 11.67
CA LYS A 179 6.40 9.92 12.42
C LYS A 179 5.34 8.91 12.83
N ILE A 180 5.14 8.76 14.13
CA ILE A 180 4.05 7.98 14.70
C ILE A 180 2.89 8.93 14.98
N TYR A 181 1.68 8.55 14.60
CA TYR A 181 0.47 9.33 14.86
C TYR A 181 -0.14 8.92 16.20
N PRO A 182 -0.74 9.88 16.97
CA PRO A 182 -1.25 9.62 18.32
C PRO A 182 -2.62 8.92 18.34
N PHE A 183 -2.94 8.17 17.31
CA PHE A 183 -4.20 7.43 17.15
C PHE A 183 -4.02 6.22 16.24
N GLY A 184 -5.02 5.33 16.30
CA GLY A 184 -5.13 4.19 15.39
C GLY A 184 -6.43 4.23 14.58
N TRP A 185 -6.55 3.29 13.66
CA TRP A 185 -7.77 2.97 12.95
C TRP A 185 -8.32 1.64 13.44
N LEU A 186 -9.48 1.67 14.05
CA LEU A 186 -10.29 0.48 14.26
C LEU A 186 -11.06 0.22 12.96
N GLY A 187 -10.79 -0.90 12.33
CA GLY A 187 -11.42 -1.31 11.08
C GLY A 187 -12.24 -2.58 11.26
N ILE A 188 -13.40 -2.63 10.58
CA ILE A 188 -14.20 -3.86 10.45
C ILE A 188 -14.36 -4.23 8.99
N LEU A 189 -14.53 -5.54 8.74
CA LEU A 189 -14.97 -6.10 7.46
C LEU A 189 -16.26 -6.87 7.69
N ALA A 190 -17.32 -6.53 6.96
CA ALA A 190 -18.63 -7.12 7.12
C ALA A 190 -19.29 -7.38 5.76
N ASP A 191 -20.07 -8.47 5.68
CA ASP A 191 -20.87 -8.80 4.51
C ASP A 191 -22.17 -8.00 4.55
N VAL A 192 -22.04 -6.71 4.27
CA VAL A 192 -23.12 -5.73 4.14
C VAL A 192 -22.88 -4.87 2.89
N PRO A 193 -23.93 -4.42 2.21
CA PRO A 193 -23.77 -3.51 1.07
C PRO A 193 -23.08 -2.22 1.51
N PRO A 194 -22.28 -1.60 0.63
CA PRO A 194 -21.65 -0.32 0.94
C PRO A 194 -22.66 0.81 1.09
N VAL A 195 -22.37 1.74 1.99
CA VAL A 195 -23.20 2.93 2.20
C VAL A 195 -23.14 3.89 1.01
N ASN A 196 -22.11 3.80 0.20
CA ASN A 196 -21.91 4.57 -1.04
C ASN A 196 -21.04 3.79 -2.02
N HIS A 197 -21.21 4.00 -3.31
CA HIS A 197 -20.38 3.36 -4.35
C HIS A 197 -18.93 3.84 -4.35
N GLU A 198 -18.68 5.09 -3.96
CA GLU A 198 -17.35 5.66 -3.85
C GLU A 198 -16.95 5.79 -2.36
N LEU A 199 -15.66 5.99 -2.10
CA LEU A 199 -15.16 6.17 -0.74
C LEU A 199 -15.74 7.44 -0.10
N ILE A 200 -16.05 7.36 1.19
CA ILE A 200 -16.40 8.52 2.02
C ILE A 200 -15.34 8.71 3.08
N TYR A 201 -14.69 9.86 3.07
CA TYR A 201 -13.75 10.33 4.08
C TYR A 201 -14.43 11.35 4.98
N ALA A 202 -14.67 11.01 6.23
CA ALA A 202 -15.36 11.88 7.17
C ALA A 202 -14.39 12.55 8.15
N ASN A 203 -14.33 13.89 8.14
CA ASN A 203 -13.80 14.68 9.23
C ASN A 203 -14.95 14.99 10.20
N HIS A 204 -14.78 14.67 11.47
CA HIS A 204 -15.80 14.90 12.48
C HIS A 204 -15.13 15.26 13.82
N PRO A 205 -15.76 16.10 14.70
CA PRO A 205 -15.21 16.39 16.04
C PRO A 205 -14.92 15.18 16.91
N ARG A 206 -15.63 14.07 16.68
CA ARG A 206 -15.38 12.77 17.35
C ARG A 206 -14.20 11.98 16.75
N GLY A 207 -13.59 12.45 15.67
CA GLY A 207 -12.50 11.80 14.94
C GLY A 207 -12.91 11.33 13.55
N PHE A 208 -11.94 10.92 12.78
CA PHE A 208 -12.05 10.44 11.40
C PHE A 208 -12.89 9.18 11.27
N ALA A 209 -13.61 9.06 10.14
CA ALA A 209 -14.16 7.79 9.67
C ALA A 209 -13.93 7.60 8.16
N LEU A 210 -13.91 6.35 7.73
CA LEU A 210 -13.79 5.98 6.31
C LEU A 210 -14.78 4.88 5.98
N CYS A 211 -15.58 5.11 4.94
CA CYS A 211 -16.43 4.10 4.34
C CYS A 211 -15.84 3.68 3.00
N SER A 212 -15.61 2.39 2.81
CA SER A 212 -15.14 1.85 1.54
C SER A 212 -15.80 0.53 1.22
N MET A 213 -16.11 0.32 -0.05
CA MET A 213 -16.59 -0.97 -0.55
C MET A 213 -15.43 -1.94 -0.84
N ARG A 214 -15.76 -3.23 -0.83
CA ARG A 214 -14.91 -4.31 -1.35
C ARG A 214 -15.59 -5.05 -2.49
N SER A 215 -16.92 -5.09 -2.45
CA SER A 215 -17.82 -5.54 -3.49
C SER A 215 -19.19 -4.91 -3.26
N GLU A 216 -20.18 -5.22 -4.07
CA GLU A 216 -21.56 -4.78 -3.88
C GLU A 216 -22.21 -5.31 -2.58
N THR A 217 -21.66 -6.38 -2.01
CA THR A 217 -22.19 -7.06 -0.81
C THR A 217 -21.22 -7.06 0.36
N ARG A 218 -20.03 -6.44 0.22
CA ARG A 218 -19.00 -6.45 1.26
C ARG A 218 -18.39 -5.07 1.44
N SER A 219 -18.31 -4.62 2.68
CA SER A 219 -17.79 -3.30 3.04
C SER A 219 -16.68 -3.37 4.09
N ARG A 220 -15.74 -2.45 3.97
CA ARG A 220 -14.68 -2.20 4.95
C ARG A 220 -14.84 -0.79 5.50
N TYR A 221 -15.06 -0.67 6.79
CA TYR A 221 -15.24 0.60 7.46
C TYR A 221 -14.19 0.81 8.54
N TYR A 222 -13.84 2.07 8.78
CA TYR A 222 -12.85 2.45 9.78
C TYR A 222 -13.34 3.64 10.60
N VAL A 223 -12.98 3.64 11.87
CA VAL A 223 -13.09 4.79 12.75
C VAL A 223 -11.77 5.07 13.45
N GLN A 224 -11.41 6.33 13.59
CA GLN A 224 -10.27 6.74 14.42
C GLN A 224 -10.53 6.33 15.87
N CYS A 225 -9.54 5.73 16.52
CA CYS A 225 -9.59 5.29 17.91
C CYS A 225 -8.29 5.64 18.66
N SER A 226 -8.29 5.56 19.98
CA SER A 226 -7.08 5.68 20.80
C SER A 226 -6.12 4.53 20.53
N LEU A 227 -4.81 4.76 20.75
CA LEU A 227 -3.80 3.70 20.75
C LEU A 227 -3.95 2.76 21.96
N ASP A 228 -4.64 3.20 23.02
CA ASP A 228 -4.93 2.39 24.20
C ASP A 228 -6.15 1.47 24.01
N ASP A 229 -6.95 1.71 22.95
CA ASP A 229 -8.11 0.87 22.64
C ASP A 229 -7.67 -0.54 22.23
N LYS A 230 -8.47 -1.52 22.65
CA LYS A 230 -8.33 -2.92 22.25
C LYS A 230 -9.57 -3.36 21.48
N VAL A 231 -9.40 -4.31 20.56
CA VAL A 231 -10.50 -4.82 19.71
C VAL A 231 -11.66 -5.33 20.55
N GLU A 232 -11.36 -5.99 21.68
CA GLU A 232 -12.34 -6.57 22.61
C GLU A 232 -13.23 -5.51 23.29
N MET A 233 -12.79 -4.25 23.34
CA MET A 233 -13.57 -3.13 23.88
C MET A 233 -14.64 -2.62 22.91
N TRP A 234 -14.64 -3.11 21.69
CA TRP A 234 -15.49 -2.66 20.62
C TRP A 234 -16.39 -3.79 20.09
N SER A 235 -17.63 -3.87 20.59
CA SER A 235 -18.67 -4.68 19.95
C SER A 235 -19.00 -4.16 18.56
N ASP A 236 -19.63 -4.96 17.71
CA ASP A 236 -20.09 -4.51 16.40
C ASP A 236 -21.10 -3.37 16.55
N ASP A 237 -22.06 -3.48 17.48
CA ASP A 237 -23.05 -2.41 17.74
C ASP A 237 -22.37 -1.10 18.12
N ARG A 238 -21.37 -1.12 19.02
CA ARG A 238 -20.60 0.07 19.39
C ARG A 238 -19.90 0.69 18.20
N PHE A 239 -19.31 -0.15 17.33
CA PHE A 239 -18.65 0.31 16.12
C PHE A 239 -19.64 1.00 15.16
N TRP A 240 -20.78 0.34 14.89
CA TRP A 240 -21.78 0.88 13.98
C TRP A 240 -22.41 2.18 14.52
N ASP A 241 -22.69 2.26 15.81
CA ASP A 241 -23.20 3.47 16.45
C ASP A 241 -22.20 4.63 16.34
N GLU A 242 -20.90 4.35 16.57
CA GLU A 242 -19.87 5.37 16.47
C GLU A 242 -19.64 5.82 15.03
N LEU A 243 -19.68 4.90 14.07
CA LEU A 243 -19.59 5.23 12.64
C LEU A 243 -20.74 6.12 12.19
N ARG A 244 -22.00 5.77 12.54
CA ARG A 244 -23.19 6.58 12.22
C ARG A 244 -23.10 7.99 12.76
N ARG A 245 -22.55 8.16 13.96
CA ARG A 245 -22.38 9.49 14.59
C ARG A 245 -21.36 10.37 13.88
N ARG A 246 -20.47 9.79 13.08
CA ARG A 246 -19.42 10.51 12.34
C ARG A 246 -19.80 10.82 10.89
N LEU A 247 -20.93 10.35 10.44
CA LEU A 247 -21.42 10.56 9.08
C LEU A 247 -22.59 11.54 9.04
N PRO A 248 -22.80 12.23 7.91
CA PRO A 248 -24.03 12.97 7.65
C PRO A 248 -25.26 12.07 7.78
N ALA A 249 -26.39 12.65 8.23
CA ALA A 249 -27.62 11.90 8.53
C ALA A 249 -28.09 11.01 7.37
N HIS A 250 -28.05 11.51 6.14
CA HIS A 250 -28.49 10.76 4.96
C HIS A 250 -27.66 9.50 4.68
N HIS A 251 -26.37 9.48 5.02
CA HIS A 251 -25.54 8.26 4.96
C HIS A 251 -25.82 7.33 6.16
N ALA A 252 -25.97 7.91 7.35
CA ALA A 252 -26.24 7.14 8.55
C ALA A 252 -27.58 6.39 8.50
N GLU A 253 -28.62 6.99 7.90
CA GLU A 253 -29.98 6.42 7.77
C GLU A 253 -30.04 5.23 6.82
N VAL A 254 -29.27 5.26 5.71
CA VAL A 254 -29.28 4.18 4.71
C VAL A 254 -28.26 3.07 5.01
N MET A 255 -27.41 3.27 6.03
CA MET A 255 -26.36 2.32 6.37
C MET A 255 -26.90 0.98 6.86
N VAL A 256 -26.61 -0.08 6.12
CA VAL A 256 -26.88 -1.46 6.54
C VAL A 256 -25.77 -1.91 7.48
N THR A 257 -26.14 -2.51 8.59
CA THR A 257 -25.20 -3.05 9.59
C THR A 257 -25.31 -4.56 9.68
N GLY A 258 -24.26 -5.22 10.14
CA GLY A 258 -24.22 -6.66 10.31
C GLY A 258 -23.03 -7.09 11.16
N SER A 259 -22.91 -8.39 11.40
CA SER A 259 -21.77 -8.95 12.12
C SER A 259 -20.48 -8.78 11.33
N SER A 260 -19.42 -8.32 11.98
CA SER A 260 -18.09 -8.30 11.39
C SER A 260 -17.44 -9.68 11.48
N PHE A 261 -16.77 -10.11 10.42
CA PHE A 261 -15.94 -11.33 10.42
C PHE A 261 -14.44 -11.02 10.57
N GLU A 262 -14.04 -9.75 10.43
CA GLU A 262 -12.71 -9.27 10.74
C GLU A 262 -12.81 -7.92 11.46
N LYS A 263 -12.07 -7.78 12.53
CA LYS A 263 -11.93 -6.54 13.29
C LYS A 263 -10.48 -6.38 13.74
N SER A 264 -9.89 -5.21 13.50
CA SER A 264 -8.50 -4.94 13.85
C SER A 264 -8.25 -3.48 14.14
N ILE A 265 -7.24 -3.19 14.97
CA ILE A 265 -6.74 -1.84 15.22
C ILE A 265 -5.35 -1.75 14.61
N ALA A 266 -5.14 -0.76 13.77
CA ALA A 266 -3.87 -0.47 13.12
C ALA A 266 -3.34 0.90 13.59
N PRO A 267 -2.17 0.98 14.26
CA PRO A 267 -1.51 2.25 14.52
C PRO A 267 -1.02 2.84 13.20
N LEU A 268 -1.07 4.17 13.08
CA LEU A 268 -0.63 4.89 11.89
C LEU A 268 0.80 5.38 12.06
N ARG A 269 1.59 5.26 10.99
CA ARG A 269 2.94 5.83 10.91
C ARG A 269 3.29 6.25 9.48
N SER A 270 4.18 7.23 9.39
CA SER A 270 5.00 7.48 8.20
C SER A 270 6.41 7.02 8.49
N PHE A 271 7.03 6.32 7.56
CA PHE A 271 8.41 5.86 7.68
C PHE A 271 9.09 5.90 6.31
N VAL A 272 10.33 6.37 6.25
CA VAL A 272 11.17 6.32 5.04
C VAL A 272 12.59 5.96 5.45
N ALA A 273 13.20 5.03 4.74
CA ALA A 273 14.60 4.65 4.84
C ALA A 273 15.37 5.13 3.61
N GLU A 274 16.45 5.83 3.81
CA GLU A 274 17.33 6.38 2.75
C GLU A 274 18.79 5.98 2.97
N PRO A 275 19.48 5.56 1.91
CA PRO A 275 19.01 5.27 0.55
C PRO A 275 18.20 3.95 0.48
N MET A 276 17.61 3.66 -0.70
CA MET A 276 16.86 2.41 -0.95
C MET A 276 17.71 1.34 -1.69
N ARG A 277 18.98 1.63 -1.97
CA ARG A 277 19.91 0.70 -2.62
C ARG A 277 21.21 0.61 -1.84
N PHE A 278 21.73 -0.61 -1.71
CA PHE A 278 23.00 -0.94 -1.07
C PHE A 278 23.76 -1.93 -1.95
N GLY A 279 24.72 -1.43 -2.74
CA GLY A 279 25.42 -2.24 -3.71
C GLY A 279 24.47 -2.94 -4.68
N ARG A 280 24.34 -4.26 -4.54
CA ARG A 280 23.47 -5.12 -5.36
C ARG A 280 22.14 -5.49 -4.69
N MET A 281 21.82 -4.89 -3.55
CA MET A 281 20.54 -5.06 -2.88
C MET A 281 19.67 -3.79 -2.99
N PHE A 282 18.38 -3.98 -3.24
CA PHE A 282 17.35 -2.93 -3.39
C PHE A 282 16.23 -3.17 -2.39
N LEU A 283 15.81 -2.14 -1.67
CA LEU A 283 14.63 -2.16 -0.81
C LEU A 283 13.41 -1.70 -1.61
N VAL A 284 12.29 -2.41 -1.47
CA VAL A 284 11.07 -2.21 -2.25
C VAL A 284 9.86 -2.20 -1.32
N GLY A 285 8.96 -1.24 -1.48
CA GLY A 285 7.72 -1.15 -0.73
C GLY A 285 7.93 -0.96 0.76
N ASP A 286 7.16 -1.66 1.60
CA ASP A 286 7.19 -1.52 3.06
C ASP A 286 8.57 -1.84 3.69
N ALA A 287 9.49 -2.45 2.95
CA ALA A 287 10.88 -2.60 3.39
C ALA A 287 11.62 -1.26 3.46
N ALA A 288 11.25 -0.30 2.61
CA ALA A 288 11.85 1.03 2.52
C ALA A 288 10.96 2.14 3.08
N HIS A 289 9.65 2.06 2.94
CA HIS A 289 8.75 3.16 3.31
C HIS A 289 7.36 2.67 3.72
N ILE A 290 6.74 3.39 4.64
CA ILE A 290 5.35 3.23 5.05
C ILE A 290 4.67 4.59 5.01
N VAL A 291 3.44 4.63 4.56
CA VAL A 291 2.57 5.81 4.60
C VAL A 291 1.27 5.49 5.32
N PRO A 292 0.64 6.47 5.98
CA PRO A 292 -0.71 6.29 6.51
C PRO A 292 -1.66 5.84 5.40
N PRO A 293 -2.61 4.96 5.70
CA PRO A 293 -3.53 4.44 4.68
C PRO A 293 -4.52 5.49 4.15
N THR A 294 -4.62 6.65 4.77
CA THR A 294 -5.54 7.74 4.41
C THR A 294 -5.44 8.17 2.95
N GLY A 295 -4.22 8.21 2.39
CA GLY A 295 -4.01 8.58 0.99
C GLY A 295 -4.07 7.41 0.00
N ALA A 296 -4.30 6.18 0.47
CA ALA A 296 -4.28 4.95 -0.36
C ALA A 296 -2.99 4.76 -1.18
N LYS A 297 -1.82 5.17 -0.66
CA LYS A 297 -0.55 5.21 -1.42
C LYS A 297 0.35 3.99 -1.23
N GLY A 298 0.19 3.18 -0.18
CA GLY A 298 1.18 2.14 0.17
C GLY A 298 1.45 1.14 -0.95
N LEU A 299 0.41 0.50 -1.49
CA LEU A 299 0.53 -0.46 -2.59
C LEU A 299 1.04 0.20 -3.88
N ASN A 300 0.57 1.40 -4.18
CA ASN A 300 0.96 2.17 -5.37
C ASN A 300 2.44 2.61 -5.33
N LEU A 301 2.95 2.95 -4.14
CA LEU A 301 4.38 3.21 -3.95
C LEU A 301 5.21 1.95 -4.16
N ALA A 302 4.79 0.82 -3.58
CA ALA A 302 5.47 -0.45 -3.79
C ALA A 302 5.49 -0.84 -5.29
N ALA A 303 4.40 -0.60 -6.02
CA ALA A 303 4.35 -0.78 -7.47
C ALA A 303 5.28 0.18 -8.22
N SER A 304 5.39 1.43 -7.79
CA SER A 304 6.34 2.38 -8.41
C SER A 304 7.80 1.99 -8.19
N ASP A 305 8.14 1.45 -7.02
CA ASP A 305 9.49 0.91 -6.78
C ASP A 305 9.78 -0.27 -7.72
N VAL A 306 8.80 -1.16 -7.88
CA VAL A 306 8.90 -2.28 -8.85
C VAL A 306 9.09 -1.74 -10.27
N HIS A 307 8.37 -0.69 -10.67
CA HIS A 307 8.54 -0.05 -11.97
C HIS A 307 9.98 0.43 -12.19
N TYR A 308 10.54 1.21 -11.25
CA TYR A 308 11.92 1.71 -11.40
C TYR A 308 12.95 0.59 -11.34
N LEU A 309 12.73 -0.44 -10.51
CA LEU A 309 13.67 -1.55 -10.38
C LEU A 309 13.64 -2.46 -11.62
N ILE A 310 12.46 -2.79 -12.16
CA ILE A 310 12.37 -3.63 -13.37
C ILE A 310 13.00 -2.92 -14.59
N GLU A 311 12.79 -1.61 -14.75
CA GLU A 311 13.46 -0.86 -15.82
C GLU A 311 14.97 -0.94 -15.71
N GLY A 312 15.53 -0.73 -14.50
CA GLY A 312 16.96 -0.84 -14.28
C GLY A 312 17.52 -2.23 -14.52
N LEU A 313 16.78 -3.28 -14.12
CA LEU A 313 17.19 -4.66 -14.37
C LEU A 313 17.13 -5.04 -15.86
N LEU A 314 16.13 -4.53 -16.59
CA LEU A 314 16.05 -4.70 -18.04
C LEU A 314 17.24 -4.04 -18.75
N GLU A 315 17.52 -2.77 -18.42
CA GLU A 315 18.69 -2.05 -18.96
C GLU A 315 20.00 -2.80 -18.68
N HIS A 316 20.16 -3.30 -17.43
CA HIS A 316 21.36 -4.06 -17.05
C HIS A 316 21.55 -5.32 -17.89
N TYR A 317 20.50 -6.16 -18.03
CA TYR A 317 20.65 -7.45 -18.70
C TYR A 317 20.59 -7.37 -20.22
N GLN A 318 19.85 -6.42 -20.78
CA GLN A 318 19.64 -6.30 -22.22
C GLN A 318 20.65 -5.33 -22.85
N GLU A 319 20.95 -4.20 -22.18
CA GLU A 319 21.78 -3.11 -22.71
C GLU A 319 23.18 -3.05 -22.06
N LYS A 320 23.42 -3.84 -21.01
CA LYS A 320 24.67 -3.86 -20.21
C LYS A 320 25.00 -2.50 -19.57
N SER A 321 23.98 -1.70 -19.27
CA SER A 321 24.10 -0.42 -18.56
C SER A 321 23.55 -0.56 -17.13
N ASN A 322 24.17 0.15 -16.19
CA ASN A 322 23.72 0.23 -14.80
C ASN A 322 23.10 1.58 -14.47
N ALA A 323 22.96 2.48 -15.43
CA ALA A 323 22.57 3.87 -15.15
C ALA A 323 21.21 3.98 -14.44
N ALA A 324 20.20 3.19 -14.85
CA ALA A 324 18.90 3.18 -14.19
C ALA A 324 18.95 2.50 -12.83
N LEU A 325 19.75 1.44 -12.63
CA LEU A 325 19.97 0.84 -11.31
C LEU A 325 20.68 1.82 -10.37
N ASP A 326 21.66 2.57 -10.86
CA ASP A 326 22.38 3.58 -10.07
C ASP A 326 21.46 4.74 -9.66
N ALA A 327 20.52 5.10 -10.52
CA ALA A 327 19.51 6.13 -10.28
C ALA A 327 18.30 5.63 -9.43
N TYR A 328 18.15 4.33 -9.17
CA TYR A 328 16.97 3.74 -8.53
C TYR A 328 16.57 4.47 -7.25
N SER A 329 17.49 4.58 -6.28
CA SER A 329 17.18 5.20 -4.99
C SER A 329 16.72 6.65 -5.14
N ALA A 330 17.37 7.44 -5.96
CA ALA A 330 17.01 8.85 -6.17
C ALA A 330 15.65 9.00 -6.86
N ARG A 331 15.34 8.18 -7.87
CA ARG A 331 14.06 8.18 -8.57
C ARG A 331 12.92 7.75 -7.65
N ALA A 332 13.08 6.63 -6.95
CA ALA A 332 12.08 6.09 -6.03
C ALA A 332 11.81 7.08 -4.88
N LEU A 333 12.84 7.59 -4.20
CA LEU A 333 12.69 8.53 -3.09
C LEU A 333 12.01 9.83 -3.48
N LYS A 334 12.26 10.33 -4.69
CA LYS A 334 11.54 11.53 -5.20
C LYS A 334 10.02 11.33 -5.24
N ARG A 335 9.54 10.13 -5.61
CA ARG A 335 8.13 9.78 -5.60
C ARG A 335 7.65 9.46 -4.18
N VAL A 336 8.41 8.71 -3.40
CA VAL A 336 8.11 8.36 -2.02
C VAL A 336 7.79 9.61 -1.21
N TRP A 337 8.65 10.63 -1.25
CA TRP A 337 8.42 11.86 -0.49
C TRP A 337 7.19 12.65 -0.94
N LYS A 338 6.85 12.64 -2.23
CA LYS A 338 5.60 13.24 -2.71
C LYS A 338 4.37 12.51 -2.14
N ALA A 339 4.39 11.19 -2.12
CA ALA A 339 3.30 10.39 -1.59
C ALA A 339 3.22 10.43 -0.05
N VAL A 340 4.36 10.47 0.64
CA VAL A 340 4.43 10.72 2.10
C VAL A 340 3.81 12.07 2.44
N ARG A 341 4.19 13.14 1.72
CA ARG A 341 3.59 14.47 1.86
C ARG A 341 2.08 14.44 1.69
N PHE A 342 1.58 13.80 0.63
CA PHE A 342 0.16 13.72 0.36
C PHE A 342 -0.59 12.92 1.45
N SER A 343 -0.08 11.74 1.82
CA SER A 343 -0.70 10.92 2.87
C SER A 343 -0.66 11.62 4.23
N TRP A 344 0.43 12.34 4.53
CA TRP A 344 0.54 13.17 5.73
C TRP A 344 -0.48 14.31 5.73
N SER A 345 -0.61 15.03 4.61
CA SER A 345 -1.58 16.12 4.45
C SER A 345 -3.02 15.63 4.64
N MET A 346 -3.41 14.54 3.96
CA MET A 346 -4.73 13.91 4.12
C MET A 346 -4.98 13.46 5.57
N THR A 347 -3.96 12.88 6.22
CA THR A 347 -4.08 12.44 7.62
C THR A 347 -4.27 13.64 8.55
N THR A 348 -3.50 14.70 8.36
CA THR A 348 -3.59 15.92 9.17
C THR A 348 -4.92 16.66 8.95
N LEU A 349 -5.42 16.67 7.72
CA LEU A 349 -6.68 17.32 7.35
C LEU A 349 -7.91 16.61 7.95
N LEU A 350 -7.88 15.28 8.01
CA LEU A 350 -9.08 14.49 8.27
C LEU A 350 -9.19 13.94 9.70
N HIS A 351 -8.07 13.83 10.43
CA HIS A 351 -8.08 13.22 11.77
C HIS A 351 -8.09 14.25 12.89
N ARG A 352 -8.71 13.87 14.00
CA ARG A 352 -8.66 14.66 15.25
C ARG A 352 -7.33 14.39 15.96
N PHE A 353 -6.57 15.46 16.20
CA PHE A 353 -5.32 15.41 16.97
C PHE A 353 -5.57 15.88 18.39
N PRO A 354 -5.13 15.13 19.43
CA PRO A 354 -5.40 15.48 20.82
C PRO A 354 -4.78 16.82 21.26
N ASP A 355 -3.65 17.18 20.67
CA ASP A 355 -2.85 18.37 21.02
C ASP A 355 -3.33 19.67 20.35
N THR A 356 -4.16 19.58 19.32
CA THR A 356 -4.63 20.76 18.56
C THR A 356 -5.97 21.34 19.05
N GLY A 357 -6.73 20.55 19.83
CA GLY A 357 -7.99 20.98 20.43
C GLY A 357 -9.03 21.47 19.39
N ASP A 358 -9.89 22.40 19.82
CA ASP A 358 -10.95 22.97 18.97
C ASP A 358 -10.39 23.93 17.92
N PHE A 359 -9.23 24.57 18.20
CA PHE A 359 -8.55 25.39 17.20
C PHE A 359 -8.15 24.56 15.98
N GLY A 360 -7.55 23.37 16.19
CA GLY A 360 -7.20 22.46 15.11
C GLY A 360 -8.41 22.03 14.29
N GLN A 361 -9.54 21.75 14.93
CA GLN A 361 -10.80 21.43 14.24
C GLN A 361 -11.25 22.60 13.33
N LYS A 362 -11.21 23.83 13.82
CA LYS A 362 -11.58 25.01 13.03
C LYS A 362 -10.67 25.24 11.83
N ILE A 363 -9.35 24.99 11.97
CA ILE A 363 -8.41 25.07 10.85
C ILE A 363 -8.73 23.98 9.81
N GLN A 364 -9.03 22.76 10.23
CA GLN A 364 -9.41 21.67 9.33
C GLN A 364 -10.70 21.98 8.57
N GLU A 365 -11.73 22.49 9.26
CA GLU A 365 -12.99 22.92 8.64
C GLU A 365 -12.76 24.02 7.60
N ALA A 366 -11.93 25.03 7.91
CA ALA A 366 -11.60 26.11 6.98
C ALA A 366 -10.82 25.63 5.76
N GLU A 367 -9.88 24.69 5.94
CA GLU A 367 -9.12 24.08 4.84
C GLU A 367 -10.02 23.19 3.95
N LEU A 368 -10.92 22.41 4.56
CA LEU A 368 -11.91 21.62 3.83
C LEU A 368 -12.88 22.52 3.05
N ASP A 369 -13.36 23.60 3.65
CA ASP A 369 -14.21 24.57 2.97
C ASP A 369 -13.50 25.22 1.77
N TYR A 370 -12.26 25.68 1.95
CA TYR A 370 -11.42 26.19 0.85
C TYR A 370 -11.25 25.15 -0.25
N LEU A 371 -10.86 23.93 0.11
CA LEU A 371 -10.61 22.84 -0.83
C LEU A 371 -11.84 22.53 -1.69
N THR A 372 -13.03 22.54 -1.09
CA THR A 372 -14.30 22.21 -1.78
C THR A 372 -14.81 23.35 -2.66
N HIS A 373 -14.42 24.60 -2.43
CA HIS A 373 -14.81 25.76 -3.23
C HIS A 373 -13.74 26.22 -4.23
N SER A 374 -12.51 25.77 -4.10
CA SER A 374 -11.41 26.12 -5.02
C SER A 374 -11.14 24.99 -6.02
N ARG A 375 -11.47 25.19 -7.29
CA ARG A 375 -11.17 24.20 -8.35
C ARG A 375 -9.66 23.86 -8.38
N ALA A 376 -8.78 24.84 -8.17
CA ALA A 376 -7.34 24.60 -8.15
C ALA A 376 -6.92 23.68 -6.99
N ALA A 377 -7.46 23.88 -5.79
CA ALA A 377 -7.19 23.03 -4.64
C ALA A 377 -7.77 21.62 -4.81
N SER A 378 -9.01 21.50 -5.29
CA SER A 378 -9.62 20.21 -5.62
C SER A 378 -8.83 19.48 -6.70
N THR A 379 -8.35 20.17 -7.75
CA THR A 379 -7.52 19.57 -8.81
C THR A 379 -6.19 19.06 -8.24
N ALA A 380 -5.51 19.85 -7.42
CA ALA A 380 -4.26 19.41 -6.79
C ALA A 380 -4.46 18.16 -5.90
N MET A 381 -5.58 18.08 -5.17
CA MET A 381 -5.95 16.88 -4.42
C MET A 381 -6.22 15.70 -5.34
N ALA A 382 -7.02 15.89 -6.38
CA ALA A 382 -7.38 14.85 -7.35
C ALA A 382 -6.16 14.28 -8.07
N GLU A 383 -5.23 15.12 -8.56
CA GLU A 383 -3.98 14.69 -9.20
C GLU A 383 -3.11 13.81 -8.29
N ASN A 384 -2.98 14.21 -7.02
CA ASN A 384 -2.24 13.42 -6.04
C ASN A 384 -2.98 12.11 -5.71
N TYR A 385 -4.33 12.12 -5.71
CA TYR A 385 -5.12 10.95 -5.38
C TYR A 385 -5.09 9.89 -6.49
N VAL A 386 -5.26 10.26 -7.75
CA VAL A 386 -5.18 9.32 -8.88
C VAL A 386 -3.75 8.84 -9.18
N GLY A 387 -2.76 9.50 -8.59
CA GLY A 387 -1.34 9.17 -8.74
C GLY A 387 -0.61 10.07 -9.72
N LEU A 388 0.53 10.58 -9.28
CA LEU A 388 1.44 11.33 -10.13
C LEU A 388 2.15 10.36 -11.10
N PRO A 389 2.56 10.79 -12.30
CA PRO A 389 3.33 9.97 -13.24
C PRO A 389 4.63 9.42 -12.63
N TYR A 390 5.11 8.27 -13.13
CA TYR A 390 6.38 7.65 -12.73
C TYR A 390 7.58 8.43 -13.20
#